data_17480376b9dc98ea2675425582ceca37
#
_entry.id   17480376b9dc98ea2675425582ceca37
#
_cell.length_a   1.000
_cell.length_b   1.000
_cell.length_c   1.000
_cell.angle_alpha   90.00
_cell.angle_beta   90.00
_cell.angle_gamma   90.00
#
_symmetry.space_group_name_H-M   'P 1'
#
loop_
_entity.id
_entity.type
_entity.pdbx_description
1 polymer ?
#
loop_
_entity_poly.entity_id
_entity_poly.type
_entity_poly.pdbx_seq_one_letter_code
_entity_poly.pdbx_strand_id
1 'polypeptide(L)'
;MKKYSVILFDADGTLFDFPKCEREAFKEALLRSDIVADEEMVSAYHKINDDLWKALERKEIERGELVFRRFEIFAERYGLALDSKIMARDYADCLAERVYFIDGARELVSSLYGKVRMYIITNGIERVQRRRWELSGLESYFDGLFISEAIGVNKPDPHFFAYVAERIEGFEPDTALVVGDSLSSDIAGGAGYRIDTCWFAPDGEESALPTYTVRALDEVLPIALGE
;
A
#
# COMPACT_ATOMS: atom_id res chain seq x y z
N MET A 1 3.63 -28.35 0.52
CA MET A 1 4.15 -27.11 1.14
C MET A 1 3.25 -26.68 2.30
N LYS A 2 3.61 -25.64 3.08
CA LYS A 2 2.78 -25.08 4.15
C LYS A 2 1.53 -24.42 3.54
N LYS A 3 0.33 -24.71 4.09
CA LYS A 3 -0.91 -24.08 3.69
C LYS A 3 -1.25 -22.97 4.67
N TYR A 4 -1.61 -21.79 4.15
CA TYR A 4 -2.00 -20.64 4.97
C TYR A 4 -3.52 -20.59 5.14
N SER A 5 -3.99 -20.09 6.30
CA SER A 5 -5.38 -19.90 6.64
C SER A 5 -5.81 -18.44 6.56
N VAL A 6 -4.82 -17.52 6.69
CA VAL A 6 -5.00 -16.08 6.64
C VAL A 6 -3.98 -15.46 5.70
N ILE A 7 -4.40 -14.54 4.84
CA ILE A 7 -3.50 -13.73 4.03
C ILE A 7 -3.77 -12.26 4.33
N LEU A 8 -2.69 -11.54 4.65
CA LEU A 8 -2.67 -10.11 4.88
C LEU A 8 -2.05 -9.45 3.64
N PHE A 9 -2.88 -8.87 2.79
CA PHE A 9 -2.43 -8.18 1.58
C PHE A 9 -2.16 -6.70 1.86
N ASP A 10 -1.03 -6.19 1.42
CA ASP A 10 -0.91 -4.77 1.18
C ASP A 10 -1.79 -4.33 -0.01
N ALA A 11 -2.14 -3.05 -0.05
CA ALA A 11 -3.01 -2.50 -1.09
C ALA A 11 -2.21 -1.87 -2.24
N ASP A 12 -1.39 -0.85 -1.93
CA ASP A 12 -0.75 0.03 -2.89
C ASP A 12 0.62 -0.48 -3.34
N GLY A 13 0.77 -0.79 -4.61
CA GLY A 13 1.96 -1.45 -5.15
C GLY A 13 1.82 -2.99 -5.17
N THR A 14 0.79 -3.53 -4.52
CA THR A 14 0.55 -4.98 -4.45
C THR A 14 -0.72 -5.38 -5.20
N LEU A 15 -1.89 -4.89 -4.78
CA LEU A 15 -3.15 -5.13 -5.49
C LEU A 15 -3.52 -3.97 -6.43
N PHE A 16 -3.21 -2.75 -6.02
CA PHE A 16 -3.47 -1.54 -6.79
C PHE A 16 -2.18 -1.00 -7.40
N ASP A 17 -2.23 -0.67 -8.68
CA ASP A 17 -1.19 0.06 -9.41
C ASP A 17 -1.11 1.50 -8.88
N PHE A 18 -0.42 1.65 -7.74
CA PHE A 18 -0.29 2.94 -7.07
C PHE A 18 0.47 3.96 -7.92
N PRO A 19 1.58 3.63 -8.59
CA PRO A 19 2.28 4.58 -9.46
C PRO A 19 1.37 5.21 -10.50
N LYS A 20 0.48 4.43 -11.12
CA LYS A 20 -0.51 4.93 -12.08
C LYS A 20 -1.59 5.79 -11.40
N CYS A 21 -2.13 5.35 -10.25
CA CYS A 21 -3.10 6.12 -9.48
C CYS A 21 -2.53 7.47 -9.04
N GLU A 22 -1.31 7.46 -8.49
CA GLU A 22 -0.57 8.64 -8.04
C GLU A 22 -0.35 9.64 -9.17
N ARG A 23 0.19 9.15 -10.30
CA ARG A 23 0.48 9.95 -11.49
C ARG A 23 -0.76 10.72 -11.97
N GLU A 24 -1.87 9.99 -12.15
CA GLU A 24 -3.11 10.59 -12.65
C GLU A 24 -3.74 11.55 -11.63
N ALA A 25 -3.69 11.20 -10.34
CA ALA A 25 -4.17 12.06 -9.27
C ALA A 25 -3.37 13.35 -9.17
N PHE A 26 -2.05 13.25 -9.27
CA PHE A 26 -1.16 14.41 -9.19
C PHE A 26 -1.35 15.37 -10.35
N LYS A 27 -1.42 14.85 -11.60
CA LYS A 27 -1.70 15.67 -12.79
C LYS A 27 -3.02 16.41 -12.69
N GLU A 28 -4.08 15.73 -12.25
CA GLU A 28 -5.38 16.35 -12.09
C GLU A 28 -5.40 17.40 -10.96
N ALA A 29 -4.76 17.12 -9.83
CA ALA A 29 -4.68 18.06 -8.72
C ALA A 29 -3.92 19.32 -9.10
N LEU A 30 -2.81 19.23 -9.85
CA LEU A 30 -2.10 20.39 -10.39
C LEU A 30 -2.95 21.18 -11.39
N LEU A 31 -3.69 20.46 -12.25
CA LEU A 31 -4.58 21.13 -13.22
C LEU A 31 -5.67 21.96 -12.54
N ARG A 32 -6.14 21.56 -11.35
CA ARG A 32 -7.07 22.38 -10.54
C ARG A 32 -6.46 23.70 -10.06
N SER A 33 -5.13 23.80 -10.08
CA SER A 33 -4.37 25.03 -9.82
C SER A 33 -3.85 25.69 -11.11
N ASP A 34 -4.47 25.38 -12.26
CA ASP A 34 -4.08 25.88 -13.60
C ASP A 34 -2.64 25.55 -14.00
N ILE A 35 -2.07 24.48 -13.46
CA ILE A 35 -0.72 23.99 -13.77
C ILE A 35 -0.81 22.67 -14.54
N VAL A 36 -0.20 22.64 -15.72
CA VAL A 36 -0.07 21.40 -16.51
C VAL A 36 1.24 20.72 -16.16
N ALA A 37 1.15 19.54 -15.54
CA ALA A 37 2.32 18.76 -15.18
C ALA A 37 2.90 18.05 -16.42
N ASP A 38 4.20 18.20 -16.62
CA ASP A 38 4.98 17.35 -17.53
C ASP A 38 5.50 16.08 -16.82
N GLU A 39 6.19 15.23 -17.58
CA GLU A 39 6.69 13.96 -17.05
C GLU A 39 7.84 14.13 -16.04
N GLU A 40 8.62 15.20 -16.17
CA GLU A 40 9.68 15.52 -15.21
C GLU A 40 9.07 15.90 -13.85
N MET A 41 8.05 16.73 -13.85
CA MET A 41 7.28 17.13 -12.65
C MET A 41 6.65 15.91 -11.95
N VAL A 42 6.06 15.00 -12.72
CA VAL A 42 5.45 13.77 -12.19
C VAL A 42 6.52 12.88 -11.55
N SER A 43 7.64 12.65 -12.23
CA SER A 43 8.74 11.83 -11.71
C SER A 43 9.37 12.46 -10.46
N ALA A 44 9.52 13.78 -10.44
CA ALA A 44 10.04 14.50 -9.29
C ALA A 44 9.10 14.39 -8.08
N TYR A 45 7.79 14.54 -8.30
CA TYR A 45 6.81 14.38 -7.23
C TYR A 45 6.79 12.95 -6.68
N HIS A 46 6.78 11.94 -7.54
CA HIS A 46 6.84 10.54 -7.14
C HIS A 46 8.04 10.29 -6.20
N LYS A 47 9.23 10.77 -6.60
CA LYS A 47 10.43 10.63 -5.76
C LYS A 47 10.28 11.34 -4.41
N ILE A 48 9.77 12.57 -4.38
CA ILE A 48 9.54 13.32 -3.14
C ILE A 48 8.58 12.56 -2.23
N ASN A 49 7.49 12.04 -2.79
CA ASN A 49 6.48 11.29 -2.05
C ASN A 49 7.07 9.98 -1.47
N ASP A 50 7.78 9.20 -2.27
CA ASP A 50 8.43 7.96 -1.84
C ASP A 50 9.46 8.20 -0.73
N ASP A 51 10.32 9.22 -0.87
CA ASP A 51 11.33 9.58 0.14
C ASP A 51 10.67 9.94 1.50
N LEU A 52 9.53 10.65 1.47
CA LEU A 52 8.81 11.03 2.69
C LEU A 52 8.04 9.86 3.32
N TRP A 53 7.47 8.95 2.52
CA TRP A 53 6.87 7.72 3.06
C TRP A 53 7.92 6.85 3.75
N LYS A 54 9.11 6.70 3.16
CA LYS A 54 10.25 6.02 3.80
C LYS A 54 10.71 6.72 5.08
N ALA A 55 10.71 8.05 5.12
CA ALA A 55 11.03 8.81 6.33
C ALA A 55 9.98 8.59 7.45
N LEU A 56 8.69 8.49 7.08
CA LEU A 56 7.61 8.15 8.04
C LEU A 56 7.80 6.73 8.62
N GLU A 57 8.15 5.75 7.79
CA GLU A 57 8.46 4.38 8.24
C GLU A 57 9.62 4.34 9.24
N ARG A 58 10.64 5.18 9.02
CA ARG A 58 11.79 5.33 9.93
C ARG A 58 11.48 6.22 11.15
N LYS A 59 10.24 6.72 11.27
CA LYS A 59 9.81 7.63 12.35
C LYS A 59 10.59 8.95 12.39
N GLU A 60 11.11 9.40 11.27
CA GLU A 60 11.84 10.68 11.11
C GLU A 60 10.90 11.87 10.97
N ILE A 61 9.67 11.62 10.49
CA ILE A 61 8.59 12.60 10.33
C ILE A 61 7.26 12.00 10.79
N GLU A 62 6.32 12.89 11.10
CA GLU A 62 4.93 12.51 11.40
C GLU A 62 4.07 12.50 10.12
N ARG A 63 3.01 11.68 10.12
CA ARG A 63 2.06 11.59 8.99
C ARG A 63 1.46 12.95 8.63
N GLY A 64 1.10 13.76 9.64
CA GLY A 64 0.56 15.10 9.42
C GLY A 64 1.52 16.03 8.69
N GLU A 65 2.82 15.89 8.91
CA GLU A 65 3.85 16.62 8.18
C GLU A 65 3.98 16.12 6.74
N LEU A 66 4.07 14.80 6.52
CA LEU A 66 4.18 14.18 5.21
C LEU A 66 3.12 14.70 4.24
N VAL A 67 1.86 14.76 4.69
CA VAL A 67 0.72 15.10 3.84
C VAL A 67 0.89 16.45 3.14
N PHE A 68 1.50 17.43 3.80
CA PHE A 68 1.71 18.78 3.25
C PHE A 68 3.12 18.98 2.70
N ARG A 69 4.12 18.43 3.38
CA ARG A 69 5.54 18.65 3.11
C ARG A 69 5.94 18.25 1.69
N ARG A 70 5.36 17.18 1.14
CA ARG A 70 5.62 16.74 -0.24
C ARG A 70 5.25 17.81 -1.26
N PHE A 71 4.18 18.56 -1.04
CA PHE A 71 3.76 19.64 -1.94
C PHE A 71 4.54 20.93 -1.71
N GLU A 72 4.99 21.20 -0.48
CA GLU A 72 5.91 22.30 -0.19
C GLU A 72 7.24 22.13 -0.92
N ILE A 73 7.86 20.95 -0.77
CA ILE A 73 9.13 20.61 -1.45
C ILE A 73 8.96 20.68 -2.98
N PHE A 74 7.84 20.16 -3.49
CA PHE A 74 7.54 20.22 -4.91
C PHE A 74 7.39 21.66 -5.41
N ALA A 75 6.60 22.48 -4.72
CA ALA A 75 6.38 23.87 -5.06
C ALA A 75 7.69 24.69 -5.02
N GLU A 76 8.52 24.48 -4.00
CA GLU A 76 9.82 25.09 -3.84
C GLU A 76 10.77 24.75 -5.02
N ARG A 77 10.81 23.46 -5.39
CA ARG A 77 11.65 22.95 -6.48
C ARG A 77 11.33 23.59 -7.84
N TYR A 78 10.06 23.85 -8.09
CA TYR A 78 9.60 24.39 -9.37
C TYR A 78 9.23 25.88 -9.32
N GLY A 79 9.45 26.56 -8.19
CA GLY A 79 9.13 27.97 -8.04
C GLY A 79 7.63 28.28 -8.18
N LEU A 80 6.77 27.37 -7.74
CA LEU A 80 5.32 27.47 -7.89
C LEU A 80 4.68 28.10 -6.65
N ALA A 81 3.70 28.98 -6.87
CA ALA A 81 2.88 29.56 -5.80
C ALA A 81 1.69 28.64 -5.49
N LEU A 82 1.96 27.50 -4.83
CA LEU A 82 0.95 26.52 -4.43
C LEU A 82 0.65 26.62 -2.93
N ASP A 83 -0.64 26.59 -2.57
CA ASP A 83 -1.04 26.32 -1.19
C ASP A 83 -0.97 24.79 -0.95
N SER A 84 -0.01 24.36 -0.13
CA SER A 84 0.24 22.93 0.15
C SER A 84 -0.96 22.22 0.77
N LYS A 85 -1.81 22.93 1.53
CA LYS A 85 -3.02 22.36 2.15
C LYS A 85 -4.14 22.14 1.13
N ILE A 86 -4.33 23.12 0.22
CA ILE A 86 -5.28 22.98 -0.88
C ILE A 86 -4.83 21.86 -1.80
N MET A 87 -3.55 21.85 -2.18
CA MET A 87 -2.98 20.82 -3.05
C MET A 87 -3.08 19.41 -2.43
N ALA A 88 -2.82 19.27 -1.12
CA ALA A 88 -2.95 18.00 -0.42
C ALA A 88 -4.39 17.48 -0.42
N ARG A 89 -5.37 18.36 -0.20
CA ARG A 89 -6.79 18.00 -0.28
C ARG A 89 -7.16 17.57 -1.69
N ASP A 90 -6.83 18.36 -2.70
CA ASP A 90 -7.20 18.12 -4.08
C ASP A 90 -6.55 16.85 -4.63
N TYR A 91 -5.29 16.60 -4.27
CA TYR A 91 -4.61 15.34 -4.57
C TYR A 91 -5.29 14.13 -3.91
N ALA A 92 -5.63 14.24 -2.62
CA ALA A 92 -6.30 13.15 -1.92
C ALA A 92 -7.70 12.87 -2.49
N ASP A 93 -8.45 13.90 -2.89
CA ASP A 93 -9.73 13.77 -3.56
C ASP A 93 -9.57 13.08 -4.92
N CYS A 94 -8.58 13.50 -5.71
CA CYS A 94 -8.28 12.87 -6.99
C CYS A 94 -7.83 11.42 -6.84
N LEU A 95 -6.98 11.12 -5.86
CA LEU A 95 -6.47 9.76 -5.62
C LEU A 95 -7.59 8.82 -5.14
N ALA A 96 -8.50 9.31 -4.31
CA ALA A 96 -9.61 8.52 -3.77
C ALA A 96 -10.55 7.97 -4.87
N GLU A 97 -10.66 8.64 -6.00
CA GLU A 97 -11.50 8.22 -7.13
C GLU A 97 -10.78 7.36 -8.17
N ARG A 98 -9.55 6.89 -7.87
CA ARG A 98 -8.73 6.11 -8.79
C ARG A 98 -8.43 4.72 -8.27
N VAL A 99 -8.83 3.73 -9.08
CA VAL A 99 -8.54 2.31 -8.82
C VAL A 99 -8.06 1.70 -10.13
N TYR A 100 -6.76 1.44 -10.20
CA TYR A 100 -6.14 0.60 -11.21
C TYR A 100 -5.59 -0.64 -10.50
N PHE A 101 -5.69 -1.79 -11.12
CA PHE A 101 -5.18 -3.04 -10.54
C PHE A 101 -3.83 -3.39 -11.13
N ILE A 102 -2.99 -4.00 -10.30
CA ILE A 102 -1.84 -4.76 -10.77
C ILE A 102 -2.36 -5.96 -11.57
N ASP A 103 -1.66 -6.31 -12.64
CA ASP A 103 -2.03 -7.46 -13.48
C ASP A 103 -2.12 -8.75 -12.64
N GLY A 104 -3.20 -9.49 -12.79
CA GLY A 104 -3.48 -10.72 -12.03
C GLY A 104 -4.08 -10.52 -10.64
N ALA A 105 -4.22 -9.28 -10.13
CA ALA A 105 -4.71 -9.04 -8.76
C ALA A 105 -6.15 -9.53 -8.54
N ARG A 106 -7.05 -9.24 -9.48
CA ARG A 106 -8.45 -9.68 -9.38
C ARG A 106 -8.59 -11.21 -9.48
N GLU A 107 -7.82 -11.81 -10.37
CA GLU A 107 -7.77 -13.25 -10.60
C GLU A 107 -7.24 -13.98 -9.37
N LEU A 108 -6.17 -13.48 -8.74
CA LEU A 108 -5.62 -14.02 -7.51
C LEU A 108 -6.65 -13.98 -6.38
N VAL A 109 -7.23 -12.80 -6.12
CA VAL A 109 -8.23 -12.60 -5.05
C VAL A 109 -9.44 -13.53 -5.27
N SER A 110 -9.96 -13.60 -6.49
CA SER A 110 -11.07 -14.49 -6.85
C SER A 110 -10.72 -15.97 -6.65
N SER A 111 -9.48 -16.37 -6.98
CA SER A 111 -9.01 -17.76 -6.84
C SER A 111 -8.80 -18.19 -5.39
N LEU A 112 -8.50 -17.25 -4.50
CA LEU A 112 -8.32 -17.46 -3.06
C LEU A 112 -9.64 -17.41 -2.28
N TYR A 113 -10.67 -16.78 -2.83
CA TYR A 113 -11.96 -16.60 -2.16
C TYR A 113 -12.58 -17.92 -1.70
N GLY A 114 -13.00 -17.97 -0.44
CA GLY A 114 -13.56 -19.14 0.18
C GLY A 114 -12.57 -20.28 0.52
N LYS A 115 -11.27 -20.10 0.17
CA LYS A 115 -10.21 -21.08 0.50
C LYS A 115 -9.34 -20.62 1.66
N VAL A 116 -9.16 -19.30 1.79
CA VAL A 116 -8.41 -18.63 2.87
C VAL A 116 -9.14 -17.36 3.26
N ARG A 117 -8.91 -16.88 4.48
CA ARG A 117 -9.40 -15.56 4.90
C ARG A 117 -8.44 -14.49 4.41
N MET A 118 -8.98 -13.43 3.86
CA MET A 118 -8.18 -12.34 3.29
C MET A 118 -8.47 -11.03 3.99
N TYR A 119 -7.42 -10.28 4.30
CA TYR A 119 -7.49 -8.95 4.89
C TYR A 119 -6.55 -7.99 4.17
N ILE A 120 -6.94 -6.72 4.10
CA ILE A 120 -6.05 -5.66 3.65
C ILE A 120 -5.34 -5.05 4.85
N ILE A 121 -4.04 -4.78 4.70
CA ILE A 121 -3.21 -4.05 5.65
C ILE A 121 -2.50 -2.91 4.92
N THR A 122 -2.84 -1.65 5.20
CA THR A 122 -2.29 -0.51 4.44
C THR A 122 -1.81 0.63 5.32
N ASN A 123 -0.71 1.29 4.89
CA ASN A 123 -0.20 2.53 5.49
C ASN A 123 -0.85 3.80 4.89
N GLY A 124 -1.75 3.66 3.94
CA GLY A 124 -2.37 4.78 3.26
C GLY A 124 -3.27 5.66 4.14
N ILE A 125 -3.70 6.78 3.58
CA ILE A 125 -4.62 7.74 4.23
C ILE A 125 -6.02 7.13 4.29
N GLU A 126 -6.65 7.12 5.47
CA GLU A 126 -7.90 6.40 5.74
C GLU A 126 -9.01 6.76 4.76
N ARG A 127 -9.29 8.04 4.57
CA ARG A 127 -10.34 8.52 3.65
C ARG A 127 -10.12 8.03 2.22
N VAL A 128 -8.87 8.06 1.76
CA VAL A 128 -8.48 7.62 0.41
C VAL A 128 -8.64 6.10 0.29
N GLN A 129 -8.12 5.35 1.25
CA GLN A 129 -8.16 3.88 1.20
C GLN A 129 -9.59 3.34 1.28
N ARG A 130 -10.44 3.90 2.15
CA ARG A 130 -11.85 3.49 2.23
C ARG A 130 -12.58 3.72 0.92
N ARG A 131 -12.40 4.89 0.30
CA ARG A 131 -13.07 5.21 -0.96
C ARG A 131 -12.59 4.33 -2.11
N ARG A 132 -11.28 4.13 -2.23
CA ARG A 132 -10.72 3.23 -3.25
C ARG A 132 -11.15 1.78 -3.04
N TRP A 133 -11.25 1.35 -1.79
CA TRP A 133 -11.76 0.05 -1.42
C TRP A 133 -13.19 -0.17 -1.92
N GLU A 134 -14.11 0.76 -1.61
CA GLU A 134 -15.49 0.75 -2.13
C GLU A 134 -15.52 0.67 -3.66
N LEU A 135 -14.73 1.51 -4.34
CA LEU A 135 -14.69 1.56 -5.80
C LEU A 135 -14.06 0.31 -6.44
N SER A 136 -13.22 -0.39 -5.71
CA SER A 136 -12.53 -1.58 -6.24
C SER A 136 -13.46 -2.74 -6.57
N GLY A 137 -14.59 -2.83 -5.86
CA GLY A 137 -15.50 -3.98 -5.93
C GLY A 137 -14.91 -5.25 -5.32
N LEU A 138 -13.83 -5.13 -4.52
CA LEU A 138 -13.19 -6.27 -3.84
C LEU A 138 -13.74 -6.53 -2.43
N GLU A 139 -14.59 -5.66 -1.88
CA GLU A 139 -15.07 -5.77 -0.49
C GLU A 139 -15.62 -7.14 -0.14
N SER A 140 -16.39 -7.76 -1.06
CA SER A 140 -17.03 -9.06 -0.83
C SER A 140 -16.06 -10.25 -0.78
N TYR A 141 -14.82 -10.06 -1.19
CA TYR A 141 -13.79 -11.11 -1.18
C TYR A 141 -12.97 -11.13 0.11
N PHE A 142 -13.00 -10.05 0.88
CA PHE A 142 -12.15 -9.86 2.06
C PHE A 142 -12.96 -9.83 3.34
N ASP A 143 -12.35 -10.31 4.41
CA ASP A 143 -12.95 -10.34 5.75
C ASP A 143 -12.71 -9.02 6.52
N GLY A 144 -11.83 -8.15 6.04
CA GLY A 144 -11.59 -6.85 6.67
C GLY A 144 -10.48 -6.01 6.03
N LEU A 145 -10.44 -4.75 6.49
CA LEU A 145 -9.52 -3.71 6.05
C LEU A 145 -8.90 -3.02 7.27
N PHE A 146 -7.60 -3.12 7.42
CA PHE A 146 -6.82 -2.50 8.47
C PHE A 146 -6.00 -1.34 7.92
N ILE A 147 -6.32 -0.13 8.33
CA ILE A 147 -5.68 1.11 7.88
C ILE A 147 -4.89 1.70 9.03
N SER A 148 -3.60 1.89 8.84
CA SER A 148 -2.68 2.36 9.89
C SER A 148 -3.06 3.72 10.48
N GLU A 149 -3.62 4.63 9.68
CA GLU A 149 -4.09 5.94 10.17
C GLU A 149 -5.24 5.79 11.16
N ALA A 150 -6.19 4.89 10.91
CA ALA A 150 -7.29 4.60 11.82
C ALA A 150 -6.82 3.88 13.10
N ILE A 151 -5.74 3.12 13.00
CA ILE A 151 -5.14 2.37 14.13
C ILE A 151 -4.23 3.28 14.97
N GLY A 152 -3.62 4.29 14.35
CA GLY A 152 -2.63 5.17 14.97
C GLY A 152 -1.19 4.62 14.98
N VAL A 153 -0.95 3.50 14.28
CA VAL A 153 0.38 2.84 14.18
C VAL A 153 0.58 2.34 12.76
N ASN A 154 1.77 2.56 12.20
CA ASN A 154 2.12 2.17 10.83
C ASN A 154 2.88 0.84 10.79
N LYS A 155 2.75 0.07 9.70
CA LYS A 155 3.74 -0.95 9.32
C LYS A 155 5.12 -0.24 9.15
N PRO A 156 6.24 -0.80 9.59
CA PRO A 156 6.45 -2.16 10.10
C PRO A 156 6.35 -2.30 11.63
N ASP A 157 5.78 -1.33 12.34
CA ASP A 157 5.72 -1.39 13.82
C ASP A 157 4.98 -2.67 14.28
N PRO A 158 5.56 -3.48 15.17
CA PRO A 158 4.93 -4.72 15.63
C PRO A 158 3.58 -4.51 16.32
N HIS A 159 3.30 -3.33 16.87
CA HIS A 159 1.99 -3.01 17.45
C HIS A 159 0.89 -2.94 16.38
N PHE A 160 1.22 -2.61 15.12
CA PHE A 160 0.26 -2.71 14.02
C PHE A 160 -0.18 -4.16 13.80
N PHE A 161 0.78 -5.09 13.70
CA PHE A 161 0.49 -6.51 13.51
C PHE A 161 -0.19 -7.14 14.73
N ALA A 162 0.17 -6.71 15.94
CA ALA A 162 -0.53 -7.12 17.16
C ALA A 162 -2.00 -6.71 17.13
N TYR A 163 -2.29 -5.45 16.73
CA TYR A 163 -3.66 -4.95 16.58
C TYR A 163 -4.47 -5.77 15.55
N VAL A 164 -3.85 -6.12 14.42
CA VAL A 164 -4.47 -6.97 13.38
C VAL A 164 -4.75 -8.37 13.92
N ALA A 165 -3.76 -8.99 14.55
CA ALA A 165 -3.85 -10.35 15.11
C ALA A 165 -4.97 -10.47 16.17
N GLU A 166 -5.12 -9.50 17.06
CA GLU A 166 -6.16 -9.48 18.10
C GLU A 166 -7.60 -9.40 17.54
N ARG A 167 -7.75 -8.93 16.29
CA ARG A 167 -9.08 -8.74 15.65
C ARG A 167 -9.45 -9.80 14.63
N ILE A 168 -8.54 -10.72 14.38
CA ILE A 168 -8.79 -11.86 13.50
C ILE A 168 -8.98 -13.09 14.38
N GLU A 169 -10.21 -13.59 14.45
CA GLU A 169 -10.53 -14.78 15.27
C GLU A 169 -9.65 -15.97 14.88
N GLY A 170 -9.01 -16.61 15.87
CA GLY A 170 -8.14 -17.76 15.64
C GLY A 170 -6.91 -17.43 14.79
N PHE A 171 -6.40 -16.20 14.87
CA PHE A 171 -5.16 -15.83 14.19
C PHE A 171 -3.96 -16.53 14.80
N GLU A 172 -3.21 -17.22 13.95
CA GLU A 172 -1.94 -17.84 14.32
C GLU A 172 -0.86 -17.37 13.33
N PRO A 173 0.22 -16.73 13.81
CA PRO A 173 1.29 -16.23 12.92
C PRO A 173 1.84 -17.31 12.00
N ASP A 174 1.98 -18.55 12.50
CA ASP A 174 2.50 -19.68 11.74
C ASP A 174 1.59 -20.12 10.57
N THR A 175 0.33 -19.70 10.53
CA THR A 175 -0.62 -20.00 9.45
C THR A 175 -1.07 -18.76 8.68
N ALA A 176 -0.40 -17.65 8.92
CA ALA A 176 -0.62 -16.40 8.21
C ALA A 176 0.48 -16.12 7.19
N LEU A 177 0.15 -15.37 6.15
CA LEU A 177 1.07 -14.88 5.12
C LEU A 177 0.84 -13.39 4.89
N VAL A 178 1.90 -12.59 4.94
CA VAL A 178 1.88 -11.19 4.46
C VAL A 178 2.29 -11.19 2.99
N VAL A 179 1.51 -10.55 2.14
CA VAL A 179 1.83 -10.31 0.73
C VAL A 179 1.93 -8.81 0.49
N GLY A 180 3.09 -8.33 0.07
CA GLY A 180 3.33 -6.89 -0.13
C GLY A 180 4.54 -6.61 -1.00
N ASP A 181 4.66 -5.37 -1.49
CA ASP A 181 5.76 -4.90 -2.33
C ASP A 181 6.88 -4.20 -1.53
N SER A 182 6.58 -3.70 -0.33
CA SER A 182 7.54 -2.95 0.48
C SER A 182 8.37 -3.85 1.38
N LEU A 183 9.70 -3.94 1.12
CA LEU A 183 10.63 -4.63 2.01
C LEU A 183 10.69 -4.01 3.41
N SER A 184 10.56 -2.69 3.51
CA SER A 184 10.71 -1.96 4.79
C SER A 184 9.44 -1.98 5.64
N SER A 185 8.25 -2.06 5.04
CA SER A 185 7.00 -2.03 5.79
C SER A 185 6.31 -3.39 5.89
N ASP A 186 6.05 -4.05 4.76
CA ASP A 186 5.30 -5.31 4.73
C ASP A 186 6.16 -6.48 5.17
N ILE A 187 7.29 -6.63 4.49
CA ILE A 187 8.16 -7.79 4.69
C ILE A 187 8.87 -7.71 6.03
N ALA A 188 9.48 -6.57 6.35
CA ALA A 188 10.12 -6.38 7.65
C ALA A 188 9.11 -6.47 8.81
N GLY A 189 7.91 -5.91 8.62
CA GLY A 189 6.85 -5.94 9.62
C GLY A 189 6.30 -7.35 9.85
N GLY A 190 5.96 -8.07 8.79
CA GLY A 190 5.50 -9.46 8.87
C GLY A 190 6.54 -10.38 9.51
N ALA A 191 7.79 -10.32 9.04
CA ALA A 191 8.90 -11.09 9.61
C ALA A 191 9.15 -10.75 11.09
N GLY A 192 9.09 -9.45 11.46
CA GLY A 192 9.21 -8.99 12.84
C GLY A 192 8.11 -9.53 13.76
N TYR A 193 6.93 -9.83 13.22
CA TYR A 193 5.82 -10.45 13.93
C TYR A 193 5.76 -11.98 13.77
N ARG A 194 6.80 -12.60 13.17
CA ARG A 194 6.93 -14.04 12.89
C ARG A 194 5.87 -14.59 11.94
N ILE A 195 5.38 -13.76 11.05
CA ILE A 195 4.50 -14.16 9.95
C ILE A 195 5.38 -14.43 8.73
N ASP A 196 5.11 -15.50 8.00
CA ASP A 196 5.75 -15.72 6.70
C ASP A 196 5.39 -14.59 5.74
N THR A 197 6.32 -14.22 4.88
CA THR A 197 6.19 -13.08 3.98
C THR A 197 6.41 -13.48 2.53
N CYS A 198 5.61 -12.92 1.64
CA CYS A 198 5.72 -13.06 0.20
C CYS A 198 5.93 -11.66 -0.40
N TRP A 199 7.14 -11.42 -0.85
CA TRP A 199 7.50 -10.16 -1.47
C TRP A 199 7.16 -10.15 -2.95
N PHE A 200 6.33 -9.21 -3.36
CA PHE A 200 6.01 -8.94 -4.75
C PHE A 200 7.05 -7.98 -5.34
N ALA A 201 7.96 -8.52 -6.16
CA ALA A 201 9.09 -7.80 -6.77
C ALA A 201 9.09 -7.97 -8.30
N PRO A 202 8.18 -7.30 -9.02
CA PRO A 202 8.01 -7.48 -10.46
C PRO A 202 9.24 -7.10 -11.28
N ASP A 203 10.04 -6.14 -10.79
CA ASP A 203 11.26 -5.67 -11.47
C ASP A 203 12.47 -6.60 -11.24
N GLY A 204 12.29 -7.66 -10.44
CA GLY A 204 13.28 -8.71 -10.26
C GLY A 204 14.38 -8.40 -9.26
N GLU A 205 14.13 -7.48 -8.32
CA GLU A 205 15.04 -7.22 -7.21
C GLU A 205 15.19 -8.48 -6.34
N GLU A 206 16.30 -8.57 -5.61
CA GLU A 206 16.63 -9.69 -4.76
C GLU A 206 16.82 -9.25 -3.31
N SER A 207 16.27 -10.03 -2.37
CA SER A 207 16.47 -9.86 -0.94
C SER A 207 16.42 -11.23 -0.24
N ALA A 208 17.18 -11.38 0.83
CA ALA A 208 17.13 -12.56 1.69
C ALA A 208 16.13 -12.43 2.86
N LEU A 209 15.44 -11.29 2.96
CA LEU A 209 14.51 -11.03 4.07
C LEU A 209 13.17 -11.78 3.94
N PRO A 210 12.50 -11.81 2.76
CA PRO A 210 11.21 -12.47 2.62
C PRO A 210 11.31 -13.99 2.68
N THR A 211 10.23 -14.67 3.13
CA THR A 211 10.11 -16.14 3.05
C THR A 211 9.98 -16.60 1.60
N TYR A 212 9.23 -15.83 0.80
CA TYR A 212 9.02 -16.06 -0.64
C TYR A 212 9.20 -14.74 -1.39
N THR A 213 9.65 -14.84 -2.64
CA THR A 213 9.69 -13.71 -3.59
C THR A 213 8.98 -14.13 -4.86
N VAL A 214 8.07 -13.30 -5.35
CA VAL A 214 7.31 -13.53 -6.58
C VAL A 214 7.43 -12.31 -7.51
N ARG A 215 7.37 -12.55 -8.80
CA ARG A 215 7.41 -11.51 -9.84
C ARG A 215 6.06 -11.23 -10.48
N ALA A 216 5.13 -12.19 -10.33
CA ALA A 216 3.76 -12.06 -10.78
C ALA A 216 2.81 -12.53 -9.67
N LEU A 217 1.61 -11.94 -9.60
CA LEU A 217 0.68 -12.22 -8.51
C LEU A 217 0.07 -13.63 -8.56
N ASP A 218 0.01 -14.25 -9.74
CA ASP A 218 -0.44 -15.64 -9.88
C ASP A 218 0.48 -16.66 -9.18
N GLU A 219 1.76 -16.32 -9.00
CA GLU A 219 2.72 -17.14 -8.24
C GLU A 219 2.38 -17.21 -6.73
N VAL A 220 1.60 -16.27 -6.20
CA VAL A 220 1.14 -16.28 -4.80
C VAL A 220 0.16 -17.44 -4.54
N LEU A 221 -0.64 -17.83 -5.55
CA LEU A 221 -1.70 -18.83 -5.37
C LEU A 221 -1.18 -20.19 -4.88
N PRO A 222 -0.19 -20.84 -5.55
CA PRO A 222 0.37 -22.12 -5.07
C PRO A 222 1.05 -21.98 -3.71
N ILE A 223 1.72 -20.86 -3.41
CA ILE A 223 2.31 -20.59 -2.09
C ILE A 223 1.23 -20.57 -1.02
N ALA A 224 0.15 -19.82 -1.26
CA ALA A 224 -0.95 -19.67 -0.31
C ALA A 224 -1.66 -21.01 0.00
N LEU A 225 -1.85 -21.86 -1.01
CA LEU A 225 -2.58 -23.11 -0.90
C LEU A 225 -1.70 -24.32 -0.52
N GLY A 226 -0.37 -24.17 -0.52
CA GLY A 226 0.58 -25.23 -0.23
C GLY A 226 0.67 -26.27 -1.34
N GLU A 227 0.52 -25.86 -2.59
CA GLU A 227 0.55 -26.67 -3.80
C GLU A 227 1.96 -26.81 -4.40
#